data_b1f46c53f28d9e2889018a5c4c525f32
#
_entry.id   b1f46c53f28d9e2889018a5c4c525f32
#
_cell.length_a   1.000
_cell.length_b   1.000
_cell.length_c   1.000
_cell.angle_alpha   90.00
_cell.angle_beta   90.00
_cell.angle_gamma   90.00
#
_symmetry.space_group_name_H-M   'P 1'
#
loop_
_entity.id
_entity.type
_entity.pdbx_description
1 polymer ?
#
loop_
_entity_poly.entity_id
_entity_poly.type
_entity_poly.pdbx_seq_one_letter_code
_entity_poly.pdbx_strand_id
1 'polypeptide(L)'
;EGAEVTFQVKDSNTKITVFTTRPDTLFGATYIVVSPESDLIDSIVKEENLVEVQAYKVESSKKSDLERTDLAKEKSGVFTGAYALNPVNGRLLPIWTADYVLAGYGTGAIMAVPAHDLRDLEFAEKFELPTEVVVKAPKGQESLGFSGEGVVVNSDFLDDLSTKEAKVRIIDWLEEKSLGSRTINFKLRDWLFSRQRYWGEPFPIIWDEMGHAALDEADLPVLPPDLTDFKPTGSGDPPLARAQEWCQVEEGVVREVNTMPQWAGSCWYYLRYLDATNDGRFVGDSAEKYWMGTSSKEATP
;
A
#
# COMPACT_ATOMS: atom_id res chain seq x y z
N GLU A 1 2.48 13.90 -7.18
CA GLU A 1 1.85 14.48 -8.36
C GLU A 1 2.00 13.54 -9.54
N GLY A 2 0.93 13.33 -10.31
CA GLY A 2 0.90 12.39 -11.42
C GLY A 2 -0.41 12.50 -12.19
N ALA A 3 -0.83 11.40 -12.80
CA ALA A 3 -2.11 11.30 -13.49
C ALA A 3 -2.80 9.97 -13.20
N GLU A 4 -4.12 10.01 -13.15
CA GLU A 4 -4.94 8.82 -13.38
C GLU A 4 -5.14 8.63 -14.87
N VAL A 5 -5.00 7.39 -15.34
CA VAL A 5 -5.17 7.01 -16.74
C VAL A 5 -6.16 5.86 -16.81
N THR A 6 -7.13 5.97 -17.69
CA THR A 6 -8.20 4.98 -17.88
C THR A 6 -7.94 4.12 -19.10
N PHE A 7 -7.87 2.82 -18.89
CA PHE A 7 -7.72 1.80 -19.92
C PHE A 7 -9.04 1.05 -20.11
N GLN A 8 -9.52 0.97 -21.34
CA GLN A 8 -10.72 0.20 -21.66
C GLN A 8 -10.36 -1.29 -21.82
N VAL A 9 -11.00 -2.17 -21.06
CA VAL A 9 -10.85 -3.62 -21.26
C VAL A 9 -11.50 -4.01 -22.59
N LYS A 10 -10.75 -4.76 -23.40
CA LYS A 10 -11.22 -5.21 -24.71
C LYS A 10 -12.45 -6.12 -24.56
N ASP A 11 -13.42 -5.93 -25.45
CA ASP A 11 -14.67 -6.70 -25.52
C ASP A 11 -15.49 -6.69 -24.20
N SER A 12 -15.33 -5.62 -23.40
CA SER A 12 -16.03 -5.40 -22.15
C SER A 12 -16.36 -3.91 -21.95
N ASN A 13 -17.33 -3.61 -21.09
CA ASN A 13 -17.59 -2.25 -20.62
C ASN A 13 -16.71 -1.87 -19.41
N THR A 14 -15.90 -2.80 -18.94
CA THR A 14 -15.03 -2.60 -17.76
C THR A 14 -13.88 -1.66 -18.10
N LYS A 15 -13.56 -0.76 -17.19
CA LYS A 15 -12.42 0.17 -17.28
C LYS A 15 -11.47 -0.09 -16.13
N ILE A 16 -10.18 0.01 -16.41
CA ILE A 16 -9.11 -0.05 -15.42
C ILE A 16 -8.53 1.35 -15.30
N THR A 17 -8.58 1.92 -14.10
CA THR A 17 -7.92 3.20 -13.82
C THR A 17 -6.61 2.93 -13.08
N VAL A 18 -5.51 3.48 -13.56
CA VAL A 18 -4.21 3.41 -12.91
C VAL A 18 -3.73 4.81 -12.53
N PHE A 19 -3.05 4.93 -11.40
CA PHE A 19 -2.33 6.13 -11.04
C PHE A 19 -0.85 5.97 -11.38
N THR A 20 -0.27 6.95 -12.06
CA THR A 20 1.17 6.97 -12.38
C THR A 20 1.80 8.33 -12.12
N THR A 21 3.02 8.33 -11.61
CA THR A 21 3.89 9.52 -11.53
C THR A 21 4.70 9.75 -12.80
N ARG A 22 4.63 8.78 -13.75
CA ARG A 22 5.34 8.79 -15.03
C ARG A 22 4.37 8.66 -16.21
N PRO A 23 3.37 9.58 -16.36
CA PRO A 23 2.47 9.56 -17.51
C PRO A 23 3.19 9.78 -18.84
N ASP A 24 4.37 10.40 -18.82
CA ASP A 24 5.27 10.59 -19.97
C ASP A 24 5.69 9.26 -20.62
N THR A 25 5.63 8.15 -19.90
CA THR A 25 6.02 6.82 -20.41
C THR A 25 4.84 5.98 -20.92
N LEU A 26 3.64 6.53 -21.02
CA LEU A 26 2.41 5.79 -21.37
C LEU A 26 2.51 5.05 -22.72
N PHE A 27 3.24 5.58 -23.70
CA PHE A 27 3.49 4.92 -24.97
C PHE A 27 4.32 3.64 -24.84
N GLY A 28 5.16 3.55 -23.79
CA GLY A 28 6.00 2.39 -23.48
C GLY A 28 5.34 1.38 -22.56
N ALA A 29 4.06 1.58 -22.19
CA ALA A 29 3.32 0.58 -21.44
C ALA A 29 3.08 -0.66 -22.29
N THR A 30 3.49 -1.84 -21.80
CA THR A 30 3.40 -3.09 -22.55
C THR A 30 2.50 -4.12 -21.91
N TYR A 31 2.12 -3.96 -20.65
CA TYR A 31 1.13 -4.77 -19.96
C TYR A 31 0.50 -3.99 -18.79
N ILE A 32 -0.57 -4.51 -18.23
CA ILE A 32 -1.23 -4.01 -17.02
C ILE A 32 -1.16 -5.07 -15.95
N VAL A 33 -0.94 -4.66 -14.71
CA VAL A 33 -1.01 -5.56 -13.56
C VAL A 33 -2.07 -5.07 -12.59
N VAL A 34 -2.91 -5.99 -12.14
CA VAL A 34 -3.96 -5.75 -11.15
C VAL A 34 -3.66 -6.58 -9.90
N SER A 35 -3.85 -5.98 -8.73
CA SER A 35 -3.67 -6.65 -7.45
C SER A 35 -4.56 -7.89 -7.33
N PRO A 36 -4.07 -9.01 -6.79
CA PRO A 36 -4.86 -10.23 -6.59
C PRO A 36 -6.11 -10.05 -5.73
N GLU A 37 -6.11 -9.06 -4.82
CA GLU A 37 -7.24 -8.74 -3.94
C GLU A 37 -8.33 -7.91 -4.62
N SER A 38 -8.07 -7.40 -5.83
CA SER A 38 -9.03 -6.53 -6.52
C SER A 38 -10.22 -7.34 -7.06
N ASP A 39 -11.44 -6.88 -6.75
CA ASP A 39 -12.67 -7.46 -7.31
C ASP A 39 -12.76 -7.31 -8.85
N LEU A 40 -11.95 -6.40 -9.39
CA LEU A 40 -11.86 -6.20 -10.84
C LEU A 40 -11.41 -7.48 -11.56
N ILE A 41 -10.50 -8.26 -10.95
CA ILE A 41 -10.00 -9.52 -11.52
C ILE A 41 -11.17 -10.46 -11.85
N ASP A 42 -12.11 -10.62 -10.92
CA ASP A 42 -13.25 -11.56 -11.09
C ASP A 42 -14.18 -11.14 -12.23
N SER A 43 -14.21 -9.84 -12.57
CA SER A 43 -15.02 -9.30 -13.67
C SER A 43 -14.37 -9.39 -15.05
N ILE A 44 -13.06 -9.59 -15.13
CA ILE A 44 -12.30 -9.56 -16.40
C ILE A 44 -11.63 -10.87 -16.76
N VAL A 45 -11.40 -11.76 -15.78
CA VAL A 45 -10.74 -13.06 -16.02
C VAL A 45 -11.53 -13.90 -17.02
N LYS A 46 -10.82 -14.50 -17.97
CA LYS A 46 -11.43 -15.42 -18.94
C LYS A 46 -11.62 -16.80 -18.30
N GLU A 47 -12.67 -17.51 -18.76
CA GLU A 47 -13.04 -18.82 -18.20
C GLU A 47 -11.87 -19.80 -18.18
N GLU A 48 -11.06 -19.81 -19.24
CA GLU A 48 -9.87 -20.66 -19.39
C GLU A 48 -8.77 -20.38 -18.35
N ASN A 49 -8.70 -19.14 -17.82
CA ASN A 49 -7.69 -18.72 -16.83
C ASN A 49 -8.23 -18.68 -15.39
N LEU A 50 -9.54 -18.90 -15.21
CA LEU A 50 -10.20 -18.69 -13.92
C LEU A 50 -9.61 -19.54 -12.78
N VAL A 51 -9.34 -20.82 -13.05
CA VAL A 51 -8.82 -21.76 -12.04
C VAL A 51 -7.43 -21.33 -11.56
N GLU A 52 -6.55 -20.96 -12.48
CA GLU A 52 -5.18 -20.54 -12.17
C GLU A 52 -5.17 -19.20 -11.42
N VAL A 53 -5.98 -18.24 -11.86
CA VAL A 53 -6.12 -16.93 -11.21
C VAL A 53 -6.66 -17.08 -9.78
N GLN A 54 -7.69 -17.91 -9.55
CA GLN A 54 -8.23 -18.13 -8.21
C GLN A 54 -7.23 -18.83 -7.28
N ALA A 55 -6.49 -19.81 -7.78
CA ALA A 55 -5.41 -20.44 -7.02
C ALA A 55 -4.33 -19.42 -6.62
N TYR A 56 -3.95 -18.53 -7.54
CA TYR A 56 -2.99 -17.48 -7.29
C TYR A 56 -3.47 -16.44 -6.27
N LYS A 57 -4.76 -16.04 -6.32
CA LYS A 57 -5.37 -15.16 -5.30
C LYS A 57 -5.22 -15.75 -3.90
N VAL A 58 -5.53 -17.04 -3.74
CA VAL A 58 -5.41 -17.76 -2.46
C VAL A 58 -3.95 -17.86 -2.00
N GLU A 59 -3.00 -18.09 -2.90
CA GLU A 59 -1.59 -18.13 -2.56
C GLU A 59 -1.08 -16.74 -2.13
N SER A 60 -1.41 -15.71 -2.89
CA SER A 60 -1.00 -14.34 -2.61
C SER A 60 -1.55 -13.82 -1.28
N SER A 61 -2.78 -14.20 -0.89
CA SER A 61 -3.39 -13.78 0.37
C SER A 61 -2.68 -14.32 1.62
N LYS A 62 -1.82 -15.34 1.48
CA LYS A 62 -1.03 -15.90 2.60
C LYS A 62 0.27 -15.12 2.83
N LYS A 63 0.65 -14.24 1.92
CA LYS A 63 1.89 -13.46 1.98
C LYS A 63 1.61 -12.09 2.60
N SER A 64 2.50 -11.63 3.46
CA SER A 64 2.50 -10.25 3.96
C SER A 64 2.94 -9.27 2.87
N ASP A 65 2.58 -7.99 3.01
CA ASP A 65 3.00 -6.94 2.08
C ASP A 65 4.53 -6.85 1.96
N LEU A 66 5.27 -7.11 3.05
CA LEU A 66 6.72 -7.11 3.06
C LEU A 66 7.31 -8.26 2.23
N GLU A 67 6.74 -9.45 2.34
CA GLU A 67 7.16 -10.61 1.53
C GLU A 67 6.87 -10.42 0.06
N ARG A 68 5.81 -9.69 -0.27
CA ARG A 68 5.38 -9.41 -1.65
C ARG A 68 6.22 -8.32 -2.32
N THR A 69 6.75 -7.37 -1.57
CA THR A 69 7.45 -6.19 -2.12
C THR A 69 8.96 -6.24 -1.91
N ASP A 70 9.40 -6.22 -0.67
CA ASP A 70 10.82 -6.01 -0.32
C ASP A 70 11.63 -7.31 -0.26
N LEU A 71 10.96 -8.44 0.08
CA LEU A 71 11.61 -9.76 0.22
C LEU A 71 11.43 -10.65 -1.01
N ALA A 72 10.58 -10.29 -1.95
CA ALA A 72 10.34 -11.08 -3.16
C ALA A 72 11.59 -11.10 -4.04
N LYS A 73 12.29 -12.25 -4.03
CA LYS A 73 13.46 -12.49 -4.90
C LYS A 73 13.07 -12.84 -6.34
N GLU A 74 11.89 -13.38 -6.51
CA GLU A 74 11.36 -13.76 -7.82
C GLU A 74 9.96 -13.18 -8.01
N LYS A 75 9.73 -12.58 -9.17
CA LYS A 75 8.40 -12.10 -9.54
C LYS A 75 7.46 -13.27 -9.80
N SER A 76 6.22 -13.15 -9.35
CA SER A 76 5.15 -14.10 -9.64
C SER A 76 3.92 -13.39 -10.19
N GLY A 77 3.12 -14.09 -10.97
CA GLY A 77 1.90 -13.55 -11.53
C GLY A 77 1.24 -14.54 -12.48
N VAL A 78 -0.04 -14.29 -12.78
CA VAL A 78 -0.85 -15.10 -13.68
C VAL A 78 -1.54 -14.21 -14.70
N PHE A 79 -1.55 -14.65 -15.96
CA PHE A 79 -2.28 -13.97 -17.02
C PHE A 79 -3.78 -14.18 -16.86
N THR A 80 -4.57 -13.11 -16.97
CA THR A 80 -6.03 -13.18 -16.79
C THR A 80 -6.80 -13.64 -18.04
N GLY A 81 -6.11 -13.78 -19.19
CA GLY A 81 -6.72 -14.01 -20.49
C GLY A 81 -7.30 -12.74 -21.13
N ALA A 82 -7.38 -11.65 -20.40
CA ALA A 82 -7.96 -10.39 -20.87
C ALA A 82 -6.88 -9.39 -21.32
N TYR A 83 -7.32 -8.42 -22.13
CA TYR A 83 -6.48 -7.35 -22.64
C TYR A 83 -7.15 -5.99 -22.40
N ALA A 84 -6.35 -4.94 -22.24
CA ALA A 84 -6.80 -3.56 -22.23
C ALA A 84 -6.22 -2.78 -23.41
N LEU A 85 -6.92 -1.72 -23.83
CA LEU A 85 -6.47 -0.83 -24.88
C LEU A 85 -5.63 0.30 -24.27
N ASN A 86 -4.39 0.46 -24.74
CA ASN A 86 -3.60 1.63 -24.41
C ASN A 86 -4.25 2.87 -25.05
N PRO A 87 -4.65 3.90 -24.27
CA PRO A 87 -5.44 5.01 -24.78
C PRO A 87 -4.69 5.89 -25.80
N VAL A 88 -3.34 5.90 -25.80
CA VAL A 88 -2.56 6.78 -26.68
C VAL A 88 -2.27 6.17 -28.05
N ASN A 89 -2.20 4.84 -28.17
CA ASN A 89 -1.80 4.19 -29.42
C ASN A 89 -2.69 3.00 -29.83
N GLY A 90 -3.72 2.67 -29.05
CA GLY A 90 -4.64 1.58 -29.30
C GLY A 90 -4.05 0.17 -29.22
N ARG A 91 -2.80 0.01 -28.75
CA ARG A 91 -2.20 -1.32 -28.56
C ARG A 91 -2.94 -2.10 -27.49
N LEU A 92 -3.02 -3.41 -27.71
CA LEU A 92 -3.56 -4.35 -26.74
C LEU A 92 -2.47 -4.70 -25.71
N LEU A 93 -2.77 -4.41 -24.44
CA LEU A 93 -1.91 -4.71 -23.29
C LEU A 93 -2.50 -5.93 -22.57
N PRO A 94 -1.77 -7.05 -22.41
CA PRO A 94 -2.24 -8.17 -21.60
C PRO A 94 -2.41 -7.74 -20.14
N ILE A 95 -3.47 -8.22 -19.50
CA ILE A 95 -3.77 -7.93 -18.11
C ILE A 95 -3.33 -9.12 -17.26
N TRP A 96 -2.42 -8.87 -16.34
CA TRP A 96 -1.90 -9.85 -15.39
C TRP A 96 -2.41 -9.55 -13.98
N THR A 97 -2.47 -10.57 -13.13
CA THR A 97 -2.53 -10.40 -11.69
C THR A 97 -1.19 -10.80 -11.09
N ALA A 98 -0.65 -9.95 -10.22
CA ALA A 98 0.65 -10.20 -9.59
C ALA A 98 0.71 -9.61 -8.18
N ASP A 99 1.37 -10.31 -7.28
CA ASP A 99 1.39 -10.01 -5.86
C ASP A 99 2.26 -8.79 -5.48
N TYR A 100 3.16 -8.32 -6.37
CA TYR A 100 3.91 -7.09 -6.12
C TYR A 100 3.09 -5.80 -6.26
N VAL A 101 1.84 -5.90 -6.75
CA VAL A 101 0.86 -4.81 -6.77
C VAL A 101 -0.10 -4.97 -5.60
N LEU A 102 -0.14 -3.98 -4.71
CA LEU A 102 -0.97 -3.99 -3.51
C LEU A 102 -2.29 -3.26 -3.73
N ALA A 103 -3.40 -3.84 -3.27
CA ALA A 103 -4.74 -3.24 -3.39
C ALA A 103 -4.88 -1.91 -2.63
N GLY A 104 -4.21 -1.78 -1.49
CA GLY A 104 -4.22 -0.55 -0.66
C GLY A 104 -3.33 0.58 -1.20
N TYR A 105 -2.69 0.42 -2.35
CA TYR A 105 -1.78 1.39 -2.92
C TYR A 105 -2.26 1.89 -4.30
N GLY A 106 -2.55 3.19 -4.39
CA GLY A 106 -3.09 3.78 -5.61
C GLY A 106 -4.49 3.25 -5.92
N THR A 107 -4.67 2.76 -7.13
CA THR A 107 -5.95 2.17 -7.61
C THR A 107 -5.96 0.63 -7.52
N GLY A 108 -4.94 0.02 -6.94
CA GLY A 108 -4.77 -1.44 -6.97
C GLY A 108 -4.42 -2.00 -8.36
N ALA A 109 -4.09 -1.13 -9.31
CA ALA A 109 -3.65 -1.50 -10.65
C ALA A 109 -2.51 -0.58 -11.10
N ILE A 110 -1.61 -1.10 -11.93
CA ILE A 110 -0.52 -0.34 -12.54
C ILE A 110 -0.47 -0.57 -14.06
N MET A 111 -0.03 0.42 -14.78
CA MET A 111 0.53 0.25 -16.11
C MET A 111 2.01 -0.09 -15.96
N ALA A 112 2.46 -1.14 -16.60
CA ALA A 112 3.85 -1.57 -16.52
C ALA A 112 4.66 -1.06 -17.73
N VAL A 113 5.81 -0.46 -17.42
CA VAL A 113 6.73 0.11 -18.40
C VAL A 113 8.14 -0.48 -18.20
N PRO A 114 8.38 -1.71 -18.68
CA PRO A 114 9.62 -2.46 -18.41
C PRO A 114 10.90 -1.71 -18.76
N ALA A 115 10.88 -0.88 -19.80
CA ALA A 115 12.06 -0.10 -20.18
C ALA A 115 12.48 0.94 -19.12
N HIS A 116 11.56 1.35 -18.21
CA HIS A 116 11.77 2.49 -17.32
C HIS A 116 11.40 2.22 -15.84
N ASP A 117 11.08 0.98 -15.48
CA ASP A 117 10.92 0.50 -14.11
C ASP A 117 11.56 -0.90 -13.98
N LEU A 118 12.50 -1.05 -13.04
CA LEU A 118 13.23 -2.31 -12.86
C LEU A 118 12.34 -3.47 -12.41
N ARG A 119 11.29 -3.20 -11.62
CA ARG A 119 10.37 -4.24 -11.16
C ARG A 119 9.54 -4.77 -12.33
N ASP A 120 9.12 -3.87 -13.20
CA ASP A 120 8.41 -4.22 -14.42
C ASP A 120 9.31 -4.96 -15.40
N LEU A 121 10.60 -4.56 -15.49
CA LEU A 121 11.57 -5.24 -16.33
C LEU A 121 11.80 -6.69 -15.90
N GLU A 122 12.05 -6.92 -14.59
CA GLU A 122 12.21 -8.27 -14.03
C GLU A 122 10.98 -9.16 -14.29
N PHE A 123 9.79 -8.60 -14.19
CA PHE A 123 8.56 -9.32 -14.51
C PHE A 123 8.45 -9.60 -16.01
N ALA A 124 8.72 -8.61 -16.86
CA ALA A 124 8.68 -8.76 -18.31
C ALA A 124 9.69 -9.79 -18.81
N GLU A 125 10.90 -9.82 -18.27
CA GLU A 125 11.92 -10.83 -18.60
C GLU A 125 11.45 -12.24 -18.21
N LYS A 126 10.87 -12.41 -17.02
CA LYS A 126 10.38 -13.71 -16.57
C LYS A 126 9.25 -14.27 -17.43
N PHE A 127 8.35 -13.40 -17.87
CA PHE A 127 7.14 -13.79 -18.62
C PHE A 127 7.25 -13.51 -20.13
N GLU A 128 8.46 -13.21 -20.60
CA GLU A 128 8.76 -12.96 -22.03
C GLU A 128 7.87 -11.86 -22.64
N LEU A 129 7.57 -10.80 -21.85
CA LEU A 129 6.74 -9.68 -22.29
C LEU A 129 7.57 -8.63 -23.04
N PRO A 130 6.98 -7.91 -23.99
CA PRO A 130 7.70 -6.92 -24.78
C PRO A 130 8.15 -5.74 -23.91
N THR A 131 9.28 -5.14 -24.32
CA THR A 131 9.87 -3.96 -23.68
C THR A 131 10.09 -2.89 -24.74
N GLU A 132 9.65 -1.65 -24.47
CA GLU A 132 9.74 -0.54 -25.40
C GLU A 132 10.35 0.71 -24.72
N VAL A 133 11.47 1.17 -25.23
CA VAL A 133 12.16 2.36 -24.73
C VAL A 133 11.45 3.60 -25.25
N VAL A 134 10.96 4.44 -24.34
CA VAL A 134 10.27 5.70 -24.64
C VAL A 134 10.93 6.92 -24.00
N VAL A 135 11.96 6.72 -23.20
CA VAL A 135 12.81 7.80 -22.68
C VAL A 135 14.26 7.48 -22.96
N LYS A 136 14.92 8.34 -23.74
CA LYS A 136 16.34 8.24 -24.03
C LYS A 136 17.14 8.82 -22.87
N ALA A 137 18.01 8.01 -22.31
CA ALA A 137 18.93 8.42 -21.25
C ALA A 137 19.96 9.46 -21.75
N PRO A 138 20.53 10.26 -20.86
CA PRO A 138 21.65 11.15 -21.20
C PRO A 138 22.83 10.39 -21.82
N LYS A 139 23.65 11.11 -22.60
CA LYS A 139 24.80 10.51 -23.28
C LYS A 139 25.71 9.76 -22.30
N GLY A 140 26.00 8.49 -22.60
CA GLY A 140 26.84 7.61 -21.79
C GLY A 140 26.10 6.72 -20.81
N GLN A 141 24.77 6.76 -20.78
CA GLN A 141 23.93 5.86 -20.01
C GLN A 141 23.07 5.01 -20.94
N GLU A 142 22.75 3.79 -20.51
CA GLU A 142 21.82 2.91 -21.20
C GLU A 142 20.37 3.35 -20.95
N SER A 143 19.53 3.31 -21.99
CA SER A 143 18.13 3.75 -21.88
C SER A 143 17.21 2.65 -21.32
N LEU A 144 17.57 1.38 -21.49
CA LEU A 144 16.86 0.27 -20.90
C LEU A 144 17.11 0.24 -19.38
N GLY A 145 16.07 0.18 -18.57
CA GLY A 145 16.17 0.28 -17.12
C GLY A 145 16.37 1.70 -16.57
N PHE A 146 16.44 2.71 -17.46
CA PHE A 146 16.61 4.10 -17.05
C PHE A 146 15.28 4.71 -16.56
N SER A 147 15.23 5.05 -15.27
CA SER A 147 14.06 5.65 -14.61
C SER A 147 14.13 7.17 -14.41
N GLY A 148 15.25 7.79 -14.85
CA GLY A 148 15.51 9.23 -14.68
C GLY A 148 14.82 10.14 -15.68
N GLU A 149 15.23 11.41 -15.68
CA GLU A 149 14.79 12.41 -16.66
C GLU A 149 15.65 12.34 -17.94
N GLY A 150 15.00 12.38 -19.09
CA GLY A 150 15.66 12.29 -20.39
C GLY A 150 14.84 12.96 -21.49
N VAL A 151 15.08 12.55 -22.72
CA VAL A 151 14.32 13.00 -23.90
C VAL A 151 13.36 11.88 -24.30
N VAL A 152 12.10 12.22 -24.49
CA VAL A 152 11.06 11.27 -24.91
C VAL A 152 11.27 10.89 -26.38
N VAL A 153 11.10 9.60 -26.69
CA VAL A 153 11.22 9.00 -28.02
C VAL A 153 10.15 7.93 -28.19
N ASN A 154 9.84 7.52 -29.43
CA ASN A 154 8.85 6.49 -29.75
C ASN A 154 7.45 6.76 -29.15
N SER A 155 7.08 8.03 -29.00
CA SER A 155 5.91 8.50 -28.27
C SER A 155 5.08 9.52 -29.04
N ASP A 156 5.15 9.49 -30.38
CA ASP A 156 4.36 10.33 -31.30
C ASP A 156 4.46 11.83 -30.94
N PHE A 157 3.36 12.47 -30.56
CA PHE A 157 3.29 13.90 -30.24
C PHE A 157 4.12 14.32 -29.02
N LEU A 158 4.75 13.39 -28.30
CA LEU A 158 5.67 13.64 -27.18
C LEU A 158 7.14 13.53 -27.59
N ASP A 159 7.44 13.06 -28.78
CA ASP A 159 8.83 12.89 -29.24
C ASP A 159 9.61 14.19 -29.16
N ASP A 160 10.89 14.06 -28.80
CA ASP A 160 11.84 15.13 -28.62
C ASP A 160 11.57 16.10 -27.44
N LEU A 161 10.48 15.92 -26.69
CA LEU A 161 10.24 16.68 -25.47
C LEU A 161 11.12 16.16 -24.31
N SER A 162 11.46 17.05 -23.39
CA SER A 162 11.98 16.62 -22.10
C SER A 162 10.92 15.86 -21.31
N THR A 163 11.32 14.94 -20.43
CA THR A 163 10.40 14.22 -19.52
C THR A 163 9.42 15.16 -18.82
N LYS A 164 9.89 16.34 -18.39
CA LYS A 164 9.05 17.33 -17.69
C LYS A 164 7.97 17.94 -18.59
N GLU A 165 8.32 18.32 -19.81
CA GLU A 165 7.37 18.86 -20.79
C GLU A 165 6.39 17.79 -21.25
N ALA A 166 6.87 16.57 -21.48
CA ALA A 166 6.04 15.44 -21.86
C ALA A 166 4.99 15.09 -20.81
N LYS A 167 5.33 15.14 -19.51
CA LYS A 167 4.36 14.94 -18.42
C LYS A 167 3.20 15.93 -18.48
N VAL A 168 3.48 17.20 -18.68
CA VAL A 168 2.44 18.22 -18.80
C VAL A 168 1.60 17.96 -20.05
N ARG A 169 2.25 17.76 -21.19
CA ARG A 169 1.58 17.57 -22.48
C ARG A 169 0.66 16.36 -22.52
N ILE A 170 1.09 15.23 -21.96
CA ILE A 170 0.28 14.01 -21.94
C ILE A 170 -0.92 14.14 -20.98
N ILE A 171 -0.74 14.79 -19.81
CA ILE A 171 -1.84 15.02 -18.88
C ILE A 171 -2.91 15.91 -19.53
N ASP A 172 -2.53 17.01 -20.13
CA ASP A 172 -3.45 17.91 -20.83
C ASP A 172 -4.22 17.16 -21.94
N TRP A 173 -3.52 16.30 -22.69
CA TRP A 173 -4.14 15.46 -23.72
C TRP A 173 -5.13 14.43 -23.13
N LEU A 174 -4.78 13.78 -22.02
CA LEU A 174 -5.66 12.83 -21.35
C LEU A 174 -6.94 13.51 -20.83
N GLU A 175 -6.83 14.70 -20.26
CA GLU A 175 -7.97 15.50 -19.80
C GLU A 175 -8.86 15.93 -20.97
N GLU A 176 -8.28 16.44 -22.06
CA GLU A 176 -9.01 16.81 -23.27
C GLU A 176 -9.83 15.64 -23.85
N LYS A 177 -9.25 14.43 -23.84
CA LYS A 177 -9.89 13.22 -24.36
C LYS A 177 -10.80 12.53 -23.33
N SER A 178 -10.89 13.01 -22.09
CA SER A 178 -11.60 12.36 -20.98
C SER A 178 -11.11 10.92 -20.72
N LEU A 179 -9.81 10.69 -20.89
CA LEU A 179 -9.14 9.40 -20.72
C LEU A 179 -8.29 9.35 -19.44
N GLY A 180 -8.22 10.45 -18.69
CA GLY A 180 -7.49 10.58 -17.46
C GLY A 180 -7.59 11.98 -16.88
N SER A 181 -6.95 12.19 -15.74
CA SER A 181 -6.91 13.49 -15.05
C SER A 181 -5.63 13.68 -14.27
N ARG A 182 -5.21 14.93 -14.11
CA ARG A 182 -4.16 15.30 -13.17
C ARG A 182 -4.58 14.93 -11.75
N THR A 183 -3.72 14.25 -11.03
CA THR A 183 -4.05 13.75 -9.69
C THR A 183 -2.86 13.91 -8.75
N ILE A 184 -3.16 14.31 -7.52
CA ILE A 184 -2.18 14.37 -6.42
C ILE A 184 -2.55 13.29 -5.43
N ASN A 185 -1.76 12.23 -5.40
CA ASN A 185 -1.87 11.19 -4.39
C ASN A 185 -0.78 11.35 -3.34
N PHE A 186 -1.17 11.26 -2.08
CA PHE A 186 -0.24 11.23 -0.98
C PHE A 186 0.20 9.80 -0.74
N LYS A 187 1.52 9.56 -0.80
CA LYS A 187 2.11 8.27 -0.45
C LYS A 187 2.19 8.14 1.08
N LEU A 188 1.02 8.11 1.72
CA LEU A 188 0.91 7.86 3.14
C LEU A 188 0.60 6.37 3.32
N ARG A 189 1.43 5.68 4.10
CA ARG A 189 1.08 4.36 4.63
C ARG A 189 0.28 4.57 5.90
N ASP A 190 -0.75 3.76 6.10
CA ASP A 190 -1.44 3.72 7.37
C ASP A 190 -0.46 3.46 8.50
N TRP A 191 -0.59 4.21 9.55
CA TRP A 191 0.22 3.98 10.73
C TRP A 191 -0.39 2.84 11.53
N LEU A 192 0.26 1.69 11.47
CA LEU A 192 -0.12 0.56 12.31
C LEU A 192 0.16 0.90 13.77
N PHE A 193 -0.89 0.92 14.58
CA PHE A 193 -0.81 1.27 15.99
C PHE A 193 -0.25 0.13 16.84
N SER A 194 -0.33 -1.12 16.40
CA SER A 194 0.20 -2.30 17.09
C SER A 194 1.67 -2.56 16.76
N ARG A 195 2.42 -3.09 17.73
CA ARG A 195 3.82 -3.49 17.61
C ARG A 195 4.04 -4.90 18.16
N GLN A 196 4.80 -5.69 17.45
CA GLN A 196 5.22 -7.05 17.82
C GLN A 196 6.53 -6.95 18.64
N ARG A 197 6.47 -6.29 19.78
CA ARG A 197 7.62 -6.12 20.69
C ARG A 197 7.18 -6.18 22.14
N TYR A 198 8.12 -6.48 23.04
CA TYR A 198 7.85 -6.49 24.49
C TYR A 198 7.75 -5.07 25.07
N TRP A 199 8.71 -4.21 24.71
CA TRP A 199 8.78 -2.84 25.23
C TRP A 199 7.74 -1.92 24.57
N GLY A 200 6.69 -1.63 25.30
CA GLY A 200 5.56 -0.81 24.92
C GLY A 200 4.40 -1.02 25.89
N GLU A 201 3.40 -0.16 25.87
CA GLU A 201 2.18 -0.32 26.66
C GLU A 201 1.35 -1.47 26.08
N PRO A 202 0.97 -2.48 26.90
CA PRO A 202 0.02 -3.51 26.48
C PRO A 202 -1.34 -2.91 26.13
N PHE A 203 -2.05 -3.50 25.18
CA PHE A 203 -3.42 -3.11 24.90
C PHE A 203 -4.38 -3.64 25.98
N PRO A 204 -5.32 -2.84 26.49
CA PRO A 204 -6.36 -3.29 27.40
C PRO A 204 -7.49 -3.98 26.62
N ILE A 205 -7.16 -5.02 25.85
CA ILE A 205 -8.05 -5.75 24.95
C ILE A 205 -7.93 -7.24 25.21
N ILE A 206 -9.05 -7.93 25.19
CA ILE A 206 -9.16 -9.38 25.19
C ILE A 206 -9.84 -9.89 23.92
N TRP A 207 -9.59 -11.13 23.60
CA TRP A 207 -10.14 -11.84 22.45
C TRP A 207 -10.86 -13.09 22.91
N ASP A 208 -12.02 -13.34 22.35
CA ASP A 208 -12.81 -14.56 22.52
C ASP A 208 -13.33 -15.06 21.15
N GLU A 209 -14.22 -16.05 21.16
CA GLU A 209 -14.83 -16.61 19.94
C GLU A 209 -15.71 -15.58 19.17
N MET A 210 -16.18 -14.54 19.85
CA MET A 210 -17.02 -13.49 19.26
C MET A 210 -16.20 -12.31 18.71
N GLY A 211 -14.91 -12.27 19.02
CA GLY A 211 -14.00 -11.20 18.57
C GLY A 211 -13.23 -10.55 19.71
N HIS A 212 -13.11 -9.22 19.69
CA HIS A 212 -12.36 -8.46 20.70
C HIS A 212 -13.30 -7.63 21.58
N ALA A 213 -12.91 -7.47 22.84
CA ALA A 213 -13.56 -6.61 23.81
C ALA A 213 -12.54 -5.80 24.61
N ALA A 214 -12.93 -4.65 25.13
CA ALA A 214 -12.12 -3.90 26.08
C ALA A 214 -12.14 -4.58 27.46
N LEU A 215 -11.04 -4.51 28.21
CA LEU A 215 -11.00 -4.85 29.62
C LEU A 215 -11.83 -3.85 30.45
N ASP A 216 -12.38 -4.34 31.56
CA ASP A 216 -13.04 -3.46 32.51
C ASP A 216 -12.03 -2.49 33.17
N GLU A 217 -12.48 -1.30 33.55
CA GLU A 217 -11.62 -0.30 34.23
C GLU A 217 -11.00 -0.82 35.53
N ALA A 218 -11.68 -1.77 36.20
CA ALA A 218 -11.18 -2.38 37.43
C ALA A 218 -9.93 -3.26 37.21
N ASP A 219 -9.70 -3.72 35.98
CA ASP A 219 -8.55 -4.56 35.58
C ASP A 219 -7.35 -3.75 35.06
N LEU A 220 -7.45 -2.43 35.10
CA LEU A 220 -6.38 -1.53 34.69
C LEU A 220 -5.49 -1.11 35.88
N PRO A 221 -4.19 -0.84 35.65
CA PRO A 221 -3.47 -0.91 34.38
C PRO A 221 -3.07 -2.33 33.98
N VAL A 222 -3.02 -2.62 32.69
CA VAL A 222 -2.42 -3.86 32.18
C VAL A 222 -0.89 -3.71 32.23
N LEU A 223 -0.25 -4.50 33.08
CA LEU A 223 1.22 -4.51 33.21
C LEU A 223 1.82 -5.66 32.37
N PRO A 224 2.95 -5.43 31.69
CA PRO A 224 3.64 -6.48 30.97
C PRO A 224 4.18 -7.56 31.96
N PRO A 225 4.15 -8.84 31.60
CA PRO A 225 4.69 -9.91 32.42
C PRO A 225 6.22 -9.90 32.37
N ASP A 226 6.87 -10.48 33.36
CA ASP A 226 8.31 -10.75 33.31
C ASP A 226 8.62 -11.83 32.26
N LEU A 227 9.52 -11.53 31.34
CA LEU A 227 10.04 -12.47 30.35
C LEU A 227 11.54 -12.65 30.49
N THR A 228 12.03 -13.82 30.17
CA THR A 228 13.46 -14.14 30.12
C THR A 228 14.07 -13.91 28.74
N ASP A 229 13.24 -13.87 27.70
CA ASP A 229 13.66 -13.64 26.32
C ASP A 229 12.75 -12.61 25.63
N PHE A 230 13.33 -11.50 25.23
CA PHE A 230 12.68 -10.36 24.59
C PHE A 230 12.87 -10.31 23.07
N LYS A 231 13.59 -11.28 22.49
CA LYS A 231 13.89 -11.29 21.06
C LYS A 231 12.63 -11.53 20.24
N PRO A 232 12.57 -11.03 19.00
CA PRO A 232 11.52 -11.39 18.06
C PRO A 232 11.39 -12.91 17.93
N THR A 233 10.17 -13.40 17.78
CA THR A 233 9.93 -14.80 17.44
C THR A 233 10.19 -15.02 15.95
N GLY A 234 10.65 -16.15 15.55
CA GLY A 234 10.81 -16.47 14.11
C GLY A 234 9.49 -16.72 13.38
N SER A 235 8.37 -16.79 14.12
CA SER A 235 7.01 -17.05 13.60
C SER A 235 6.20 -15.78 13.33
N GLY A 236 6.71 -14.59 13.67
CA GLY A 236 5.96 -13.34 13.61
C GLY A 236 5.10 -13.04 14.84
N ASP A 237 4.95 -13.98 15.76
CA ASP A 237 4.23 -13.76 17.00
C ASP A 237 4.95 -12.74 17.89
N PRO A 238 4.22 -11.87 18.61
CA PRO A 238 4.83 -10.96 19.57
C PRO A 238 5.52 -11.69 20.72
N PRO A 239 6.60 -11.11 21.32
CA PRO A 239 7.28 -11.72 22.48
C PRO A 239 6.35 -12.02 23.66
N LEU A 240 5.30 -11.19 23.88
CA LEU A 240 4.31 -11.40 24.95
C LEU A 240 3.54 -12.72 24.81
N ALA A 241 3.39 -13.26 23.60
CA ALA A 241 2.76 -14.55 23.38
C ALA A 241 3.47 -15.72 24.07
N ARG A 242 4.73 -15.54 24.51
CA ARG A 242 5.46 -16.54 25.29
C ARG A 242 4.99 -16.64 26.74
N ALA A 243 4.36 -15.60 27.28
CA ALA A 243 3.86 -15.58 28.65
C ALA A 243 2.45 -16.20 28.73
N GLN A 244 2.34 -17.49 28.55
CA GLN A 244 1.07 -18.21 28.44
C GLN A 244 0.11 -17.92 29.61
N GLU A 245 0.61 -17.89 30.86
CA GLU A 245 -0.18 -17.58 32.06
C GLU A 245 -0.72 -16.16 32.05
N TRP A 246 0.03 -15.21 31.51
CA TRP A 246 -0.40 -13.83 31.36
C TRP A 246 -1.38 -13.66 30.19
N CYS A 247 -1.18 -14.39 29.11
CA CYS A 247 -2.05 -14.34 27.94
C CYS A 247 -3.45 -14.85 28.25
N GLN A 248 -3.57 -15.92 29.04
CA GLN A 248 -4.85 -16.55 29.35
C GLN A 248 -5.55 -15.80 30.48
N VAL A 249 -6.70 -15.20 30.22
CA VAL A 249 -7.51 -14.52 31.21
C VAL A 249 -8.47 -15.53 31.89
N GLU A 250 -9.20 -16.26 31.05
CA GLU A 250 -10.09 -17.34 31.43
C GLU A 250 -10.24 -18.34 30.27
N GLU A 251 -11.01 -19.40 30.43
CA GLU A 251 -11.19 -20.43 29.41
C GLU A 251 -11.80 -19.80 28.15
N GLY A 252 -11.06 -19.86 27.01
CA GLY A 252 -11.48 -19.30 25.73
C GLY A 252 -11.24 -17.78 25.58
N VAL A 253 -10.70 -17.10 26.60
CA VAL A 253 -10.44 -15.64 26.56
C VAL A 253 -8.95 -15.36 26.72
N VAL A 254 -8.37 -14.68 25.76
CA VAL A 254 -6.93 -14.34 25.74
C VAL A 254 -6.69 -12.84 25.62
N ARG A 255 -5.59 -12.37 26.23
CA ARG A 255 -5.17 -10.97 26.09
C ARG A 255 -4.59 -10.71 24.71
N GLU A 256 -4.74 -9.46 24.24
CA GLU A 256 -3.95 -8.93 23.12
C GLU A 256 -2.45 -8.98 23.48
N VAL A 257 -1.65 -9.57 22.60
CA VAL A 257 -0.21 -9.78 22.83
C VAL A 257 0.68 -8.77 22.08
N ASN A 258 0.12 -7.94 21.23
CA ASN A 258 0.81 -6.78 20.68
C ASN A 258 0.91 -5.67 21.73
N THR A 259 1.85 -4.74 21.52
CA THR A 259 1.98 -3.53 22.34
C THR A 259 1.70 -2.29 21.51
N MET A 260 1.35 -1.20 22.19
CA MET A 260 1.24 0.11 21.56
C MET A 260 2.62 0.63 21.15
N PRO A 261 2.72 1.51 20.14
CA PRO A 261 3.99 2.17 19.82
C PRO A 261 4.38 3.09 20.98
N GLN A 262 5.70 3.31 21.14
CA GLN A 262 6.22 4.15 22.23
C GLN A 262 5.59 5.54 22.33
N TRP A 263 5.09 6.09 21.23
CA TRP A 263 4.41 7.37 21.19
C TRP A 263 3.02 7.35 21.85
N ALA A 264 2.41 6.19 22.05
CA ALA A 264 1.09 6.06 22.65
C ALA A 264 1.05 6.63 24.07
N GLY A 265 2.03 6.29 24.91
CA GLY A 265 2.18 6.87 26.24
C GLY A 265 2.90 8.21 26.21
N SER A 266 4.02 8.31 25.51
CA SER A 266 4.86 9.50 25.55
C SER A 266 4.25 10.75 24.93
N CYS A 267 3.25 10.63 24.06
CA CYS A 267 2.57 11.80 23.49
C CYS A 267 1.65 12.54 24.50
N TRP A 268 1.36 11.95 25.66
CA TRP A 268 0.47 12.50 26.66
C TRP A 268 1.18 13.16 27.84
N TYR A 269 2.51 12.99 27.99
CA TYR A 269 3.26 13.42 29.17
C TYR A 269 3.09 14.91 29.52
N TYR A 270 3.03 15.77 28.52
CA TYR A 270 2.92 17.22 28.72
C TYR A 270 1.57 17.62 29.32
N LEU A 271 0.49 16.88 29.05
CA LEU A 271 -0.80 17.12 29.71
C LEU A 271 -0.73 16.82 31.20
N ARG A 272 0.02 15.77 31.59
CA ARG A 272 0.18 15.41 32.99
C ARG A 272 0.91 16.51 33.82
N TYR A 273 1.78 17.29 33.19
CA TYR A 273 2.44 18.39 33.84
C TYR A 273 1.48 19.52 34.27
N LEU A 274 0.34 19.65 33.62
CA LEU A 274 -0.66 20.66 33.94
C LEU A 274 -1.34 20.40 35.27
N ASP A 275 -1.41 19.14 35.73
CA ASP A 275 -2.11 18.72 36.95
C ASP A 275 -1.46 17.47 37.56
N ALA A 276 -0.16 17.57 37.86
CA ALA A 276 0.70 16.46 38.24
C ALA A 276 0.29 15.73 39.53
N THR A 277 -0.45 16.41 40.41
CA THR A 277 -0.89 15.89 41.72
C THR A 277 -2.34 15.38 41.73
N ASN A 278 -2.99 15.35 40.60
CA ASN A 278 -4.36 14.88 40.50
C ASN A 278 -4.39 13.34 40.45
N ASP A 279 -4.85 12.72 41.52
CA ASP A 279 -4.95 11.24 41.60
C ASP A 279 -6.24 10.68 41.00
N GLY A 280 -7.24 11.53 40.73
CA GLY A 280 -8.53 11.11 40.23
C GLY A 280 -8.65 11.11 38.68
N ARG A 281 -7.83 11.95 38.00
CA ARG A 281 -7.85 12.13 36.58
C ARG A 281 -6.47 12.47 36.03
N PHE A 282 -6.23 12.18 34.77
CA PHE A 282 -4.97 12.48 34.09
C PHE A 282 -4.69 14.00 34.09
N VAL A 283 -5.71 14.82 33.84
CA VAL A 283 -5.74 16.26 33.96
C VAL A 283 -7.15 16.72 34.29
N GLY A 284 -7.32 17.66 35.26
CA GLY A 284 -8.62 18.21 35.61
C GLY A 284 -9.09 19.28 34.62
N ASP A 285 -10.42 19.39 34.43
CA ASP A 285 -11.04 20.27 33.42
C ASP A 285 -10.62 21.74 33.58
N SER A 286 -10.38 22.22 34.80
CA SER A 286 -9.96 23.62 35.05
C SER A 286 -8.51 23.85 34.61
N ALA A 287 -7.62 22.89 34.86
CA ALA A 287 -6.22 22.98 34.44
C ALA A 287 -6.11 22.91 32.94
N GLU A 288 -6.84 21.96 32.32
CA GLU A 288 -6.91 21.83 30.85
C GLU A 288 -7.40 23.13 30.21
N LYS A 289 -8.54 23.66 30.64
CA LYS A 289 -9.09 24.91 30.11
C LYS A 289 -8.14 26.10 30.26
N TYR A 290 -7.42 26.19 31.39
CA TYR A 290 -6.50 27.27 31.61
C TYR A 290 -5.27 27.23 30.71
N TRP A 291 -4.66 26.06 30.58
CA TRP A 291 -3.40 25.89 29.85
C TRP A 291 -3.56 25.62 28.36
N MET A 292 -4.62 24.92 27.96
CA MET A 292 -4.86 24.52 26.57
C MET A 292 -5.88 25.42 25.85
N GLY A 293 -6.50 26.36 26.59
CA GLY A 293 -7.49 27.28 26.05
C GLY A 293 -8.91 26.71 26.04
N THR A 294 -9.89 27.58 25.78
CA THR A 294 -11.31 27.20 25.75
C THR A 294 -11.63 26.45 24.46
N SER A 295 -11.90 25.17 24.64
CA SER A 295 -12.73 24.30 23.78
C SER A 295 -12.74 24.50 22.28
N SER A 296 -12.41 23.49 21.64
CA SER A 296 -13.01 22.71 20.52
C SER A 296 -14.22 23.25 19.73
N LYS A 297 -14.75 24.40 19.98
CA LYS A 297 -15.79 25.00 19.15
C LYS A 297 -15.25 25.95 18.07
N GLU A 298 -13.96 26.30 18.13
CA GLU A 298 -13.29 27.16 17.15
C GLU A 298 -12.03 26.55 16.53
N ALA A 299 -11.66 25.34 16.89
CA ALA A 299 -10.64 24.59 16.18
C ALA A 299 -11.29 23.93 14.94
N THR A 300 -11.46 24.70 13.91
CA THR A 300 -11.61 24.17 12.55
C THR A 300 -10.21 23.78 12.07
N PRO A 301 -10.04 22.59 11.45
CA PRO A 301 -8.76 22.07 10.99
C PRO A 301 -8.09 22.92 9.95
#